data_041b0d3df32845aad86683582cd02ede
#
_entry.id   041b0d3df32845aad86683582cd02ede
#
_cell.length_a   1.000
_cell.length_b   1.000
_cell.length_c   1.000
_cell.angle_alpha   90.00
_cell.angle_beta   90.00
_cell.angle_gamma   90.00
#
_symmetry.space_group_name_H-M   'P 1'
#
loop_
_entity.id
_entity.type
_entity.pdbx_description
1 polymer ?
#
loop_
_entity_poly.entity_id
_entity_poly.type
_entity_poly.pdbx_seq_one_letter_code
_entity_poly.pdbx_strand_id
1 'polypeptide(L)'
;MNEILIEQCSYLIDDTLPNIANISNLIALLYHEMENINWLGFYICDETNNECTLGPFQGKVACTRIPYGKGVVGTCAKTQETQRIEDVHKFSGHIACDCASNSEICIPIKKDYIKIVGV
;
A
#
# COMPACT_ATOMS: atom_id res chain seq x y z
N MET A 1 -14.58 -3.58 -3.18
CA MET A 1 -14.91 -2.18 -2.80
C MET A 1 -16.18 -1.80 -3.52
N ASN A 2 -17.17 -1.27 -2.82
CA ASN A 2 -18.43 -0.92 -3.42
C ASN A 2 -18.39 0.47 -4.08
N GLU A 3 -19.38 0.74 -4.93
CA GLU A 3 -19.43 1.98 -5.71
C GLU A 3 -19.54 3.23 -4.82
N ILE A 4 -20.25 3.13 -3.69
CA ILE A 4 -20.42 4.25 -2.75
C ILE A 4 -19.07 4.66 -2.17
N LEU A 5 -18.25 3.68 -1.79
CA LEU A 5 -16.93 3.93 -1.24
C LEU A 5 -16.01 4.58 -2.28
N ILE A 6 -16.09 4.13 -3.53
CA ILE A 6 -15.33 4.74 -4.63
C ILE A 6 -15.73 6.21 -4.82
N GLU A 7 -17.03 6.50 -4.80
CA GLU A 7 -17.51 7.89 -4.89
C GLU A 7 -17.03 8.74 -3.72
N GLN A 8 -17.09 8.22 -2.50
CA GLN A 8 -16.57 8.91 -1.32
C GLN A 8 -15.09 9.24 -1.45
N CYS A 9 -14.28 8.31 -1.97
CA CYS A 9 -12.88 8.57 -2.26
C CYS A 9 -12.71 9.73 -3.24
N SER A 10 -13.51 9.74 -4.29
CA SER A 10 -13.44 10.80 -5.30
C SER A 10 -13.75 12.17 -4.73
N TYR A 11 -14.72 12.27 -3.82
CA TYR A 11 -15.06 13.53 -3.17
C TYR A 11 -13.99 14.05 -2.22
N LEU A 12 -13.20 13.15 -1.64
CA LEU A 12 -12.14 13.55 -0.71
C LEU A 12 -10.92 14.16 -1.40
N ILE A 13 -10.70 13.80 -2.66
CA ILE A 13 -9.52 14.25 -3.39
C ILE A 13 -9.67 15.71 -3.79
N ASP A 14 -8.69 16.53 -3.42
CA ASP A 14 -8.61 17.94 -3.76
C ASP A 14 -7.28 18.18 -4.48
N ASP A 15 -7.35 18.43 -5.78
CA ASP A 15 -6.17 18.59 -6.65
C ASP A 15 -5.32 19.81 -6.32
N THR A 16 -5.87 20.75 -5.52
CA THR A 16 -5.14 21.94 -5.08
C THR A 16 -4.22 21.68 -3.90
N LEU A 17 -4.37 20.51 -3.25
CA LEU A 17 -3.59 20.15 -2.07
C LEU A 17 -2.41 19.26 -2.43
N PRO A 18 -1.37 19.24 -1.58
CA PRO A 18 -0.30 18.26 -1.72
C PRO A 18 -0.82 16.83 -1.63
N ASN A 19 -0.17 15.92 -2.34
CA ASN A 19 -0.58 14.52 -2.36
C ASN A 19 -0.69 13.89 -0.97
N ILE A 20 0.17 14.30 -0.03
CA ILE A 20 0.16 13.76 1.33
C ILE A 20 -1.19 13.99 2.02
N ALA A 21 -1.82 15.14 1.79
CA ALA A 21 -3.13 15.43 2.39
C ALA A 21 -4.20 14.50 1.84
N ASN A 22 -4.24 14.30 0.53
CA ASN A 22 -5.20 13.42 -0.11
C ASN A 22 -4.99 11.95 0.29
N ILE A 23 -3.75 11.50 0.28
CA ILE A 23 -3.41 10.14 0.67
C ILE A 23 -3.81 9.86 2.12
N SER A 24 -3.53 10.80 3.02
CA SER A 24 -3.87 10.65 4.44
C SER A 24 -5.38 10.49 4.64
N ASN A 25 -6.19 11.30 3.97
CA ASN A 25 -7.65 11.19 4.06
C ASN A 25 -8.18 9.91 3.40
N LEU A 26 -7.61 9.50 2.28
CA LEU A 26 -8.00 8.23 1.65
C LEU A 26 -7.73 7.04 2.57
N ILE A 27 -6.59 7.03 3.25
CA ILE A 27 -6.27 5.98 4.21
C ILE A 27 -7.27 5.97 5.35
N ALA A 28 -7.59 7.13 5.90
CA ALA A 28 -8.55 7.23 6.99
C ALA A 28 -9.92 6.68 6.59
N LEU A 29 -10.41 7.07 5.43
CA LEU A 29 -11.70 6.59 4.93
C LEU A 29 -11.67 5.08 4.69
N LEU A 30 -10.70 4.60 3.91
CA LEU A 30 -10.64 3.20 3.51
C LEU A 30 -10.42 2.27 4.70
N TYR A 31 -9.54 2.64 5.62
CA TYR A 31 -9.28 1.81 6.80
C TYR A 31 -10.51 1.71 7.69
N HIS A 32 -11.27 2.78 7.80
CA HIS A 32 -12.50 2.82 8.59
C HIS A 32 -13.63 2.02 7.95
N GLU A 33 -13.77 2.10 6.64
CA GLU A 33 -14.93 1.52 5.92
C GLU A 33 -14.73 0.10 5.42
N MET A 34 -13.48 -0.30 5.13
CA MET A 34 -13.21 -1.66 4.66
C MET A 34 -13.19 -2.64 5.81
N GLU A 35 -13.88 -3.76 5.62
CA GLU A 35 -13.93 -4.83 6.61
C GLU A 35 -12.75 -5.79 6.44
N ASN A 36 -12.36 -6.42 7.57
CA ASN A 36 -11.37 -7.50 7.60
C ASN A 36 -9.97 -7.10 7.11
N ILE A 37 -9.62 -5.83 7.17
CA ILE A 37 -8.25 -5.39 6.92
C ILE A 37 -7.56 -5.06 8.24
N ASN A 38 -6.26 -5.29 8.31
CA ASN A 38 -5.45 -4.98 9.47
C ASN A 38 -4.34 -3.98 9.17
N TRP A 39 -4.14 -3.66 7.90
CA TRP A 39 -3.15 -2.68 7.48
C TRP A 39 -3.53 -2.10 6.13
N LEU A 40 -3.37 -0.81 5.98
CA LEU A 40 -3.57 -0.12 4.71
C LEU A 40 -2.64 1.08 4.64
N GLY A 41 -1.89 1.19 3.57
CA GLY A 41 -0.94 2.29 3.46
C GLY A 41 -0.33 2.43 2.07
N PHE A 42 0.55 3.40 1.98
CA PHE A 42 1.26 3.73 0.76
C PHE A 42 2.76 3.64 1.00
N TYR A 43 3.46 3.11 0.03
CA TYR A 43 4.91 3.20 -0.06
C TYR A 43 5.28 4.15 -1.19
N ILE A 44 6.30 4.94 -0.96
CA ILE A 44 6.82 5.89 -1.94
C ILE A 44 7.99 5.24 -2.66
N CYS A 45 7.91 5.18 -3.98
CA CYS A 45 8.95 4.57 -4.80
C CYS A 45 10.05 5.58 -5.09
N ASP A 46 11.29 5.16 -4.84
CA ASP A 46 12.49 5.93 -5.14
C ASP A 46 13.30 5.18 -6.20
N GLU A 47 13.14 5.58 -7.45
CA GLU A 47 13.82 4.94 -8.57
C GLU A 47 15.34 5.20 -8.55
N THR A 48 15.77 6.31 -7.96
CA THR A 48 17.19 6.64 -7.87
C THR A 48 17.95 5.64 -7.00
N ASN A 49 17.36 5.27 -5.88
CA ASN A 49 17.96 4.33 -4.92
C ASN A 49 17.39 2.91 -5.04
N ASN A 50 16.46 2.67 -5.94
CA ASN A 50 15.78 1.38 -6.13
C ASN A 50 15.21 0.83 -4.82
N GLU A 51 14.52 1.68 -4.09
CA GLU A 51 13.86 1.28 -2.84
C GLU A 51 12.52 1.96 -2.67
N CYS A 52 11.66 1.33 -1.88
CA CYS A 52 10.41 1.93 -1.42
C CYS A 52 10.59 2.41 0.00
N THR A 53 10.07 3.59 0.31
CA THR A 53 10.04 4.10 1.67
C THR A 53 8.60 4.19 2.17
N LEU A 54 8.41 3.90 3.45
CA LEU A 54 7.10 3.93 4.07
C LEU A 54 6.50 5.33 4.00
N GLY A 55 5.28 5.42 3.48
CA GLY A 55 4.47 6.63 3.49
C GLY A 55 3.36 6.54 4.52
N PRO A 56 2.30 7.32 4.36
CA PRO A 56 1.16 7.27 5.28
C PRO A 56 0.51 5.90 5.32
N PHE A 57 0.16 5.44 6.52
CA PHE A 57 -0.49 4.14 6.71
C PHE A 57 -1.30 4.13 7.99
N GLN A 58 -2.11 3.08 8.12
CA GLN A 58 -2.85 2.76 9.32
C GLN A 58 -2.67 1.26 9.62
N GLY A 59 -2.40 0.94 10.88
CA GLY A 59 -2.10 -0.41 11.33
C GLY A 59 -0.83 -0.45 12.17
N LYS A 60 -0.26 -1.63 12.35
CA LYS A 60 0.98 -1.78 13.11
C LYS A 60 2.17 -1.21 12.34
N VAL A 61 3.22 -0.86 13.07
CA VAL A 61 4.47 -0.37 12.48
C VAL A 61 4.98 -1.36 11.43
N ALA A 62 5.60 -0.82 10.40
CA ALA A 62 6.02 -1.60 9.24
C ALA A 62 7.47 -1.27 8.85
N CYS A 63 8.01 -2.02 7.91
CA CYS A 63 9.35 -1.75 7.38
C CYS A 63 9.38 -0.38 6.73
N THR A 64 10.40 0.40 7.05
CA THR A 64 10.54 1.77 6.53
C THR A 64 11.21 1.83 5.17
N ARG A 65 12.04 0.84 4.84
CA ARG A 65 12.72 0.74 3.54
C ARG A 65 12.63 -0.68 3.01
N ILE A 66 12.21 -0.80 1.77
CA ILE A 66 12.10 -2.10 1.10
C ILE A 66 12.80 -1.99 -0.25
N PRO A 67 13.90 -2.72 -0.46
CA PRO A 67 14.57 -2.71 -1.75
C PRO A 67 13.67 -3.25 -2.86
N TYR A 68 13.82 -2.72 -4.06
CA TYR A 68 13.12 -3.25 -5.23
C TYR A 68 13.47 -4.73 -5.41
N GLY A 69 12.46 -5.51 -5.73
CA GLY A 69 12.61 -6.95 -5.93
C GLY A 69 12.55 -7.78 -4.65
N LYS A 70 12.42 -7.16 -3.49
CA LYS A 70 12.32 -7.87 -2.20
C LYS A 70 10.89 -7.83 -1.68
N GLY A 71 10.36 -8.99 -1.32
CA GLY A 71 9.01 -9.12 -0.80
C GLY A 71 7.93 -8.70 -1.80
N VAL A 72 6.70 -8.59 -1.31
CA VAL A 72 5.56 -8.23 -2.15
C VAL A 72 5.66 -6.79 -2.64
N VAL A 73 5.98 -5.87 -1.74
CA VAL A 73 6.11 -4.44 -2.06
C VAL A 73 7.23 -4.20 -3.05
N GLY A 74 8.41 -4.75 -2.78
CA GLY A 74 9.56 -4.56 -3.66
C GLY A 74 9.36 -5.18 -5.04
N THR A 75 8.67 -6.30 -5.11
CA THR A 75 8.32 -6.95 -6.38
C THR A 75 7.33 -6.09 -7.16
N CYS A 76 6.32 -5.57 -6.49
CA CYS A 76 5.34 -4.67 -7.11
C CYS A 76 6.03 -3.41 -7.69
N ALA A 77 6.92 -2.82 -6.92
CA ALA A 77 7.66 -1.63 -7.36
C ALA A 77 8.54 -1.93 -8.58
N LYS A 78 9.24 -3.05 -8.56
CA LYS A 78 10.14 -3.44 -9.63
C LYS A 78 9.39 -3.77 -10.93
N THR A 79 8.31 -4.53 -10.84
CA THR A 79 7.57 -5.02 -12.01
C THR A 79 6.50 -4.04 -12.49
N GLN A 80 6.07 -3.13 -11.62
CA GLN A 80 4.93 -2.25 -11.87
C GLN A 80 3.65 -3.01 -12.19
N GLU A 81 3.52 -4.18 -11.59
CA GLU A 81 2.33 -5.04 -11.71
C GLU A 81 1.71 -5.29 -10.34
N THR A 82 0.39 -5.34 -10.29
CA THR A 82 -0.34 -5.68 -9.07
C THR A 82 0.08 -7.06 -8.57
N GLN A 83 0.40 -7.14 -7.29
CA GLN A 83 0.71 -8.38 -6.60
C GLN A 83 -0.46 -8.70 -5.67
N ARG A 84 -1.14 -9.80 -5.92
CA ARG A 84 -2.22 -10.30 -5.06
C ARG A 84 -1.80 -11.62 -4.47
N ILE A 85 -1.51 -11.62 -3.17
CA ILE A 85 -0.94 -12.78 -2.47
C ILE A 85 -1.93 -13.27 -1.43
N GLU A 86 -2.43 -14.48 -1.60
CA GLU A 86 -3.39 -15.09 -0.67
C GLU A 86 -2.73 -15.51 0.64
N ASP A 87 -1.50 -15.96 0.58
CA ASP A 87 -0.73 -16.39 1.75
C ASP A 87 0.70 -15.88 1.61
N VAL A 88 1.01 -14.81 2.36
CA VAL A 88 2.34 -14.18 2.31
C VAL A 88 3.45 -15.12 2.79
N HIS A 89 3.12 -16.10 3.63
CA HIS A 89 4.10 -17.06 4.14
C HIS A 89 4.63 -18.00 3.07
N LYS A 90 3.91 -18.12 1.96
CA LYS A 90 4.31 -18.90 0.79
C LYS A 90 4.99 -18.09 -0.30
N PHE A 91 5.03 -16.76 -0.14
CA PHE A 91 5.66 -15.90 -1.13
C PHE A 91 7.17 -15.96 -1.01
N SER A 92 7.84 -16.28 -2.11
CA SER A 92 9.31 -16.34 -2.16
C SER A 92 9.90 -14.95 -1.94
N GLY A 93 10.81 -14.83 -0.97
CA GLY A 93 11.45 -13.56 -0.65
C GLY A 93 10.59 -12.63 0.22
N HIS A 94 9.53 -13.14 0.83
CA HIS A 94 8.69 -12.38 1.74
C HIS A 94 9.52 -11.78 2.89
N ILE A 95 9.26 -10.49 3.17
CA ILE A 95 9.85 -9.79 4.30
C ILE A 95 8.77 -9.69 5.38
N ALA A 96 9.04 -10.24 6.57
CA ALA A 96 8.10 -10.27 7.67
C ALA A 96 8.03 -8.92 8.39
N CYS A 97 7.52 -7.89 7.72
CA CYS A 97 7.40 -6.54 8.29
C CYS A 97 6.13 -6.37 9.11
N ASP A 98 5.10 -7.15 8.83
CA ASP A 98 3.85 -7.17 9.58
C ASP A 98 3.39 -8.60 9.75
N CYS A 99 3.61 -9.14 10.94
CA CYS A 99 3.27 -10.53 11.28
C CYS A 99 1.77 -10.78 11.36
N ALA A 100 0.94 -9.73 11.42
CA ALA A 100 -0.51 -9.86 11.54
C ALA A 100 -1.20 -10.13 10.21
N SER A 101 -0.55 -9.79 9.10
CA SER A 101 -1.13 -10.01 7.76
C SER A 101 -0.81 -11.39 7.25
N ASN A 102 -1.84 -12.11 6.81
CA ASN A 102 -1.72 -13.43 6.17
C ASN A 102 -1.80 -13.31 4.65
N SER A 103 -2.49 -12.31 4.17
CA SER A 103 -2.62 -12.03 2.74
C SER A 103 -2.44 -10.55 2.50
N GLU A 104 -2.04 -10.19 1.29
CA GLU A 104 -1.94 -8.78 0.93
C GLU A 104 -2.13 -8.55 -0.56
N ILE A 105 -2.54 -7.34 -0.88
CA ILE A 105 -2.58 -6.87 -2.25
C ILE A 105 -1.76 -5.60 -2.34
N CYS A 106 -0.90 -5.53 -3.34
CA CYS A 106 -0.03 -4.39 -3.60
C CYS A 106 -0.28 -3.90 -5.02
N ILE A 107 -0.67 -2.64 -5.16
CA ILE A 107 -1.11 -2.07 -6.44
C ILE A 107 -0.23 -0.87 -6.78
N PRO A 108 0.41 -0.84 -7.95
CA PRO A 108 1.12 0.36 -8.41
C PRO A 108 0.08 1.41 -8.82
N ILE A 109 0.15 2.60 -8.22
CA ILE A 109 -0.79 3.68 -8.56
C ILE A 109 -0.20 4.54 -9.67
N LYS A 110 1.05 4.92 -9.47
CA LYS A 110 1.91 5.60 -10.44
C LYS A 110 3.31 5.11 -10.16
N LYS A 111 4.26 5.45 -10.99
CA LYS A 111 5.65 5.01 -10.76
C LYS A 111 6.21 5.45 -9.40
N ASP A 112 5.66 6.50 -8.78
CA ASP A 112 6.15 7.04 -7.51
C ASP A 112 5.45 6.48 -6.28
N TYR A 113 4.30 5.81 -6.43
CA TYR A 113 3.48 5.36 -5.30
C TYR A 113 2.97 3.94 -5.49
N ILE A 114 2.94 3.22 -4.39
CA ILE A 114 2.34 1.88 -4.30
C ILE A 114 1.35 1.87 -3.16
N LYS A 115 0.13 1.40 -3.44
CA LYS A 115 -0.90 1.18 -2.42
C LYS A 115 -0.86 -0.27 -1.96
N ILE A 116 -0.92 -0.47 -0.65
CA ILE A 116 -0.91 -1.79 -0.06
C ILE A 116 -2.10 -1.95 0.87
N VAL A 117 -2.74 -3.11 0.78
CA VAL A 117 -3.76 -3.54 1.71
C VAL A 117 -3.34 -4.89 2.28
N GLY A 118 -3.14 -4.96 3.58
CA GLY A 118 -2.87 -6.19 4.30
C GLY A 118 -4.15 -6.75 4.93
N VAL A 119 -4.32 -8.05 4.82
CA VAL A 119 -5.50 -8.73 5.35
C VAL A 119 -5.10 -9.88 6.27
#